data_af5a1a48554b655bd15ac232f8d78abd
#
_entry.id   af5a1a48554b655bd15ac232f8d78abd
#
_cell.length_a   1.000
_cell.length_b   1.000
_cell.length_c   1.000
_cell.angle_alpha   90.00
_cell.angle_beta   90.00
_cell.angle_gamma   90.00
#
_symmetry.space_group_name_H-M   'P 1'
#
loop_
_entity.id
_entity.type
_entity.pdbx_description
1 polymer ?
#
loop_
_entity_poly.entity_id
_entity_poly.type
_entity_poly.pdbx_seq_one_letter_code
_entity_poly.pdbx_strand_id
1 'polypeptide(L)'
;MLENNVKYEYTKTPLDYQITEYDCGTTTLLNALRYLFKRSEISPKVYKYILQYTLDKSNIFGEVRKGGTSVFALEFLCDWLNENAKSKEMNVKCTSIPKDDISINNKFLSDKIKNGAVAIVKLYQDCDHYCLLTKLDEEYAYLFDPYYLNINYYDNDKDIEIIKDKPFEYNRKVAKVRMDSKSKKDFSIVTNKDAVIIVIEKL
;
A
#
# COMPACT_ATOMS: atom_id res chain seq x y z
N MET A 1 -12.99 14.22 -44.15
CA MET A 1 -12.55 14.42 -42.76
C MET A 1 -12.08 13.06 -42.24
N LEU A 2 -10.77 12.89 -42.14
CA LEU A 2 -10.17 11.66 -41.60
C LEU A 2 -10.26 11.77 -40.05
N GLU A 3 -11.18 11.02 -39.45
CA GLU A 3 -11.16 10.80 -37.99
C GLU A 3 -9.91 9.98 -37.67
N ASN A 4 -8.87 10.67 -37.21
CA ASN A 4 -7.73 10.03 -36.58
C ASN A 4 -8.23 9.45 -35.23
N ASN A 5 -8.70 8.21 -35.24
CA ASN A 5 -8.89 7.40 -34.04
C ASN A 5 -7.50 7.11 -33.46
N VAL A 6 -6.93 8.08 -32.75
CA VAL A 6 -5.79 7.84 -31.88
C VAL A 6 -6.30 6.96 -30.74
N LYS A 7 -6.08 5.67 -30.86
CA LYS A 7 -6.38 4.70 -29.82
C LYS A 7 -5.36 4.94 -28.70
N TYR A 8 -5.74 5.75 -27.69
CA TYR A 8 -4.94 5.91 -26.50
C TYR A 8 -4.84 4.55 -25.80
N GLU A 9 -3.72 3.89 -25.95
CA GLU A 9 -3.41 2.68 -25.21
C GLU A 9 -3.06 3.12 -23.77
N TYR A 10 -4.02 2.98 -22.85
CA TYR A 10 -3.82 3.32 -21.44
C TYR A 10 -2.86 2.33 -20.82
N THR A 11 -1.59 2.67 -20.82
CA THR A 11 -0.53 1.95 -20.14
C THR A 11 -0.65 2.10 -18.61
N LYS A 12 -0.08 1.17 -17.86
CA LYS A 12 0.11 1.35 -16.40
C LYS A 12 0.90 2.63 -16.14
N THR A 13 0.47 3.43 -15.16
CA THR A 13 1.26 4.57 -14.67
C THR A 13 2.21 4.12 -13.57
N PRO A 14 3.37 4.79 -13.39
CA PRO A 14 4.22 4.59 -12.22
C PRO A 14 3.43 4.75 -10.92
N LEU A 15 3.89 4.10 -9.86
CA LEU A 15 3.36 4.31 -8.51
C LEU A 15 3.81 5.67 -7.99
N ASP A 16 2.94 6.33 -7.22
CA ASP A 16 3.16 7.70 -6.75
C ASP A 16 3.86 7.72 -5.40
N TYR A 17 4.69 8.74 -5.20
CA TYR A 17 5.18 9.13 -3.89
C TYR A 17 4.17 10.04 -3.19
N GLN A 18 4.16 10.01 -1.86
CA GLN A 18 3.35 10.93 -1.04
C GLN A 18 3.83 12.38 -1.22
N ILE A 19 2.90 13.31 -1.04
CA ILE A 19 3.15 14.75 -1.21
C ILE A 19 3.41 15.41 0.14
N THR A 20 2.81 14.88 1.21
CA THR A 20 2.90 15.42 2.57
C THR A 20 3.45 14.37 3.53
N GLU A 21 3.83 14.78 4.74
CA GLU A 21 4.37 13.88 5.77
C GLU A 21 3.31 12.92 6.36
N TYR A 22 2.04 13.03 5.96
CA TYR A 22 0.93 12.30 6.58
C TYR A 22 -0.01 11.60 5.59
N ASP A 23 0.23 11.63 4.29
CA ASP A 23 -0.64 11.00 3.29
C ASP A 23 -0.17 9.61 2.80
N CYS A 24 0.74 8.95 3.54
CA CYS A 24 1.23 7.61 3.20
C CYS A 24 0.09 6.59 3.03
N GLY A 25 -0.92 6.58 3.90
CA GLY A 25 -2.04 5.65 3.81
C GLY A 25 -2.92 5.90 2.57
N THR A 26 -3.20 7.17 2.26
CA THR A 26 -3.93 7.58 1.06
C THR A 26 -3.20 7.13 -0.20
N THR A 27 -1.92 7.47 -0.27
CA THR A 27 -1.06 7.18 -1.43
C THR A 27 -0.89 5.67 -1.61
N THR A 28 -0.70 4.92 -0.52
CA THR A 28 -0.57 3.46 -0.58
C THR A 28 -1.84 2.78 -1.10
N LEU A 29 -3.03 3.20 -0.65
CA LEU A 29 -4.29 2.65 -1.16
C LEU A 29 -4.50 2.98 -2.64
N LEU A 30 -4.21 4.21 -3.06
CA LEU A 30 -4.27 4.61 -4.49
C LEU A 30 -3.26 3.81 -5.33
N ASN A 31 -2.06 3.58 -4.81
CA ASN A 31 -1.04 2.77 -5.47
C ASN A 31 -1.46 1.30 -5.60
N ALA A 32 -2.14 0.73 -4.61
CA ALA A 32 -2.70 -0.62 -4.70
C ALA A 32 -3.67 -0.75 -5.90
N LEU A 33 -4.56 0.22 -6.06
CA LEU A 33 -5.48 0.23 -7.20
C LEU A 33 -4.75 0.45 -8.54
N ARG A 34 -3.77 1.35 -8.60
CA ARG A 34 -2.96 1.56 -9.82
C ARG A 34 -2.13 0.34 -10.20
N TYR A 35 -1.66 -0.41 -9.21
CA TYR A 35 -0.92 -1.64 -9.45
C TYR A 35 -1.81 -2.72 -10.09
N LEU A 36 -3.04 -2.88 -9.57
CA LEU A 36 -3.95 -3.96 -9.97
C LEU A 36 -4.78 -3.65 -11.22
N PHE A 37 -5.11 -2.38 -11.45
CA PHE A 37 -6.09 -1.97 -12.44
C PHE A 37 -5.51 -0.99 -13.47
N LYS A 38 -6.06 -1.04 -14.69
CA LYS A 38 -5.81 0.01 -15.69
C LYS A 38 -6.53 1.29 -15.26
N ARG A 39 -6.02 2.45 -15.71
CA ARG A 39 -6.63 3.76 -15.40
C ARG A 39 -8.13 3.81 -15.71
N SER A 40 -8.56 3.20 -16.79
CA SER A 40 -9.97 3.15 -17.23
C SER A 40 -10.87 2.27 -16.35
N GLU A 41 -10.30 1.38 -15.55
CA GLU A 41 -11.04 0.49 -14.65
C GLU A 41 -11.26 1.11 -13.26
N ILE A 42 -10.54 2.22 -12.95
CA ILE A 42 -10.69 2.92 -11.67
C ILE A 42 -11.72 4.03 -11.84
N SER A 43 -12.89 3.86 -11.23
CA SER A 43 -13.96 4.84 -11.25
C SER A 43 -13.54 6.15 -10.58
N PRO A 44 -13.90 7.34 -11.14
CA PRO A 44 -13.71 8.62 -10.46
C PRO A 44 -14.35 8.68 -9.08
N LYS A 45 -15.44 7.95 -8.85
CA LYS A 45 -16.11 7.82 -7.55
C LYS A 45 -15.19 7.16 -6.54
N VAL A 46 -14.51 6.06 -6.89
CA VAL A 46 -13.54 5.37 -6.03
C VAL A 46 -12.42 6.32 -5.60
N TYR A 47 -11.81 7.00 -6.55
CA TYR A 47 -10.77 7.98 -6.28
C TYR A 47 -11.23 9.08 -5.30
N LYS A 48 -12.41 9.67 -5.55
CA LYS A 48 -13.00 10.70 -4.71
C LYS A 48 -13.24 10.19 -3.28
N TYR A 49 -13.78 8.98 -3.12
CA TYR A 49 -14.05 8.40 -1.80
C TYR A 49 -12.77 8.15 -1.01
N ILE A 50 -11.72 7.63 -1.64
CA ILE A 50 -10.43 7.46 -0.99
C ILE A 50 -9.92 8.80 -0.45
N LEU A 51 -9.90 9.85 -1.27
CA LEU A 51 -9.47 11.19 -0.83
C LEU A 51 -10.38 11.81 0.26
N GLN A 52 -11.64 11.44 0.28
CA GLN A 52 -12.61 11.98 1.25
C GLN A 52 -12.46 11.35 2.63
N TYR A 53 -12.19 10.05 2.71
CA TYR A 53 -12.24 9.27 3.94
C TYR A 53 -10.86 8.91 4.51
N THR A 54 -9.78 9.12 3.77
CA THR A 54 -8.42 9.09 4.32
C THR A 54 -8.08 10.42 4.99
N LEU A 55 -6.93 10.48 5.68
CA LEU A 55 -6.50 11.65 6.46
C LEU A 55 -7.51 12.03 7.57
N ASP A 56 -8.05 11.02 8.23
CA ASP A 56 -9.09 11.16 9.25
C ASP A 56 -8.54 11.50 10.64
N LYS A 57 -7.22 11.42 10.84
CA LYS A 57 -6.57 11.73 12.13
C LYS A 57 -6.12 13.18 12.23
N SER A 58 -6.20 13.73 13.44
CA SER A 58 -5.51 14.97 13.81
C SER A 58 -4.09 14.66 14.29
N ASN A 59 -3.17 15.62 14.11
CA ASN A 59 -1.84 15.50 14.69
C ASN A 59 -1.85 15.82 16.21
N ILE A 60 -0.68 15.73 16.84
CA ILE A 60 -0.51 15.99 18.28
C ILE A 60 -0.87 17.42 18.71
N PHE A 61 -0.93 18.34 17.78
CA PHE A 61 -1.33 19.75 18.01
C PHE A 61 -2.83 19.99 17.78
N GLY A 62 -3.62 18.93 17.48
CA GLY A 62 -5.04 19.02 17.20
C GLY A 62 -5.39 19.51 15.79
N GLU A 63 -4.41 19.66 14.90
CA GLU A 63 -4.65 20.07 13.52
C GLU A 63 -5.32 18.93 12.75
N VAL A 64 -6.53 19.17 12.28
CA VAL A 64 -7.37 18.19 11.57
C VAL A 64 -6.70 17.76 10.26
N ARG A 65 -6.77 16.45 9.96
CA ARG A 65 -6.23 15.83 8.74
C ARG A 65 -4.70 15.85 8.59
N LYS A 66 -3.98 16.19 9.65
CA LYS A 66 -2.52 16.18 9.67
C LYS A 66 -1.90 15.07 10.52
N GLY A 67 -2.70 14.11 10.96
CA GLY A 67 -2.28 12.95 11.75
C GLY A 67 -2.22 11.64 10.97
N GLY A 68 -2.38 11.70 9.66
CA GLY A 68 -2.36 10.53 8.78
C GLY A 68 -3.72 9.82 8.67
N THR A 69 -3.68 8.59 8.17
CA THR A 69 -4.86 7.74 7.95
C THR A 69 -4.92 6.68 9.04
N SER A 70 -6.08 6.53 9.69
CA SER A 70 -6.28 5.47 10.68
C SER A 70 -6.46 4.10 10.01
N VAL A 71 -6.23 3.03 10.78
CA VAL A 71 -6.58 1.66 10.36
C VAL A 71 -8.06 1.55 10.08
N PHE A 72 -8.89 2.17 10.94
CA PHE A 72 -10.34 2.20 10.77
C PHE A 72 -10.79 2.79 9.44
N ALA A 73 -10.18 3.92 9.01
CA ALA A 73 -10.50 4.54 7.73
C ALA A 73 -10.14 3.63 6.54
N LEU A 74 -8.99 2.92 6.61
CA LEU A 74 -8.61 1.96 5.58
C LEU A 74 -9.54 0.75 5.54
N GLU A 75 -9.89 0.17 6.69
CA GLU A 75 -10.83 -0.96 6.77
C GLU A 75 -12.21 -0.55 6.25
N PHE A 76 -12.72 0.62 6.64
CA PHE A 76 -13.97 1.17 6.12
C PHE A 76 -13.95 1.30 4.59
N LEU A 77 -12.86 1.83 4.02
CA LEU A 77 -12.72 1.96 2.57
C LEU A 77 -12.63 0.60 1.88
N CYS A 78 -11.98 -0.37 2.51
CA CYS A 78 -11.90 -1.74 1.99
C CYS A 78 -13.28 -2.44 1.98
N ASP A 79 -14.05 -2.29 3.04
CA ASP A 79 -15.42 -2.79 3.10
C ASP A 79 -16.30 -2.12 2.05
N TRP A 80 -16.17 -0.80 1.90
CA TRP A 80 -16.87 -0.06 0.86
C TRP A 80 -16.47 -0.51 -0.55
N LEU A 81 -15.19 -0.79 -0.81
CA LEU A 81 -14.71 -1.35 -2.07
C LEU A 81 -15.31 -2.73 -2.34
N ASN A 82 -15.38 -3.61 -1.31
CA ASN A 82 -16.00 -4.92 -1.41
C ASN A 82 -17.50 -4.81 -1.77
N GLU A 83 -18.24 -3.86 -1.20
CA GLU A 83 -19.64 -3.62 -1.54
C GLU A 83 -19.80 -3.10 -2.99
N ASN A 84 -18.89 -2.21 -3.43
CA ASN A 84 -18.88 -1.74 -4.82
C ASN A 84 -18.55 -2.85 -5.83
N ALA A 85 -17.73 -3.83 -5.46
CA ALA A 85 -17.47 -5.00 -6.30
C ALA A 85 -18.76 -5.80 -6.55
N LYS A 86 -19.66 -5.91 -5.57
CA LYS A 86 -20.97 -6.57 -5.74
C LYS A 86 -21.86 -5.84 -6.75
N SER A 87 -21.73 -4.52 -6.86
CA SER A 87 -22.43 -3.71 -7.88
C SER A 87 -21.75 -3.71 -9.25
N LYS A 88 -20.65 -4.46 -9.41
CA LYS A 88 -19.83 -4.52 -10.63
C LYS A 88 -19.20 -3.20 -11.06
N GLU A 89 -19.13 -2.22 -10.17
CA GLU A 89 -18.43 -0.95 -10.45
C GLU A 89 -16.90 -1.13 -10.50
N MET A 90 -16.36 -2.10 -9.74
CA MET A 90 -14.95 -2.45 -9.74
C MET A 90 -14.74 -3.88 -9.22
N ASN A 91 -14.06 -4.74 -9.97
CA ASN A 91 -13.82 -6.14 -9.59
C ASN A 91 -12.66 -6.24 -8.58
N VAL A 92 -12.87 -5.80 -7.37
CA VAL A 92 -11.86 -5.77 -6.30
C VAL A 92 -12.34 -6.56 -5.08
N LYS A 93 -11.40 -7.17 -4.37
CA LYS A 93 -11.65 -7.76 -3.06
C LYS A 93 -10.56 -7.34 -2.09
N CYS A 94 -10.96 -6.86 -0.93
CA CYS A 94 -10.09 -6.51 0.19
C CYS A 94 -10.32 -7.50 1.33
N THR A 95 -9.25 -7.97 1.97
CA THR A 95 -9.30 -8.90 3.10
C THR A 95 -8.26 -8.49 4.14
N SER A 96 -8.70 -8.11 5.33
CA SER A 96 -7.80 -7.85 6.47
C SER A 96 -7.32 -9.16 7.07
N ILE A 97 -6.04 -9.26 7.38
CA ILE A 97 -5.48 -10.39 8.14
C ILE A 97 -5.83 -10.18 9.62
N PRO A 98 -6.37 -11.21 10.31
CA PRO A 98 -6.65 -11.12 11.75
C PRO A 98 -5.42 -10.70 12.56
N LYS A 99 -5.61 -9.92 13.61
CA LYS A 99 -4.50 -9.34 14.42
C LYS A 99 -3.51 -10.38 14.94
N ASP A 100 -4.01 -11.52 15.38
CA ASP A 100 -3.17 -12.59 15.94
C ASP A 100 -2.34 -13.32 14.86
N ASP A 101 -2.71 -13.17 13.59
CA ASP A 101 -2.06 -13.80 12.44
C ASP A 101 -1.16 -12.83 11.65
N ILE A 102 -1.00 -11.59 12.12
CA ILE A 102 -0.20 -10.58 11.43
C ILE A 102 1.28 -10.98 11.47
N SER A 103 1.80 -11.34 10.32
CA SER A 103 3.20 -11.66 10.05
C SER A 103 3.45 -11.55 8.54
N ILE A 104 4.64 -11.14 8.14
CA ILE A 104 5.04 -11.17 6.74
C ILE A 104 5.17 -12.62 6.22
N ASN A 105 5.31 -13.60 7.12
CA ASN A 105 5.34 -15.02 6.81
C ASN A 105 3.97 -15.69 6.84
N ASN A 106 2.88 -14.94 7.00
CA ASN A 106 1.53 -15.47 6.94
C ASN A 106 1.27 -16.19 5.62
N LYS A 107 0.80 -17.45 5.69
CA LYS A 107 0.59 -18.30 4.51
C LYS A 107 -0.46 -17.73 3.55
N PHE A 108 -1.59 -17.23 4.08
CA PHE A 108 -2.63 -16.62 3.25
C PHE A 108 -2.07 -15.41 2.49
N LEU A 109 -1.30 -14.53 3.17
CA LEU A 109 -0.62 -13.40 2.53
C LEU A 109 0.29 -13.87 1.39
N SER A 110 1.18 -14.82 1.67
CA SER A 110 2.12 -15.35 0.67
C SER A 110 1.43 -15.94 -0.54
N ASP A 111 0.39 -16.75 -0.33
CA ASP A 111 -0.39 -17.37 -1.40
C ASP A 111 -1.09 -16.30 -2.26
N LYS A 112 -1.66 -15.26 -1.65
CA LYS A 112 -2.33 -14.17 -2.36
C LYS A 112 -1.38 -13.31 -3.18
N ILE A 113 -0.25 -12.89 -2.59
CA ILE A 113 0.79 -12.13 -3.31
C ILE A 113 1.35 -12.92 -4.49
N LYS A 114 1.61 -14.22 -4.32
CA LYS A 114 2.08 -15.10 -5.40
C LYS A 114 1.08 -15.19 -6.56
N ASN A 115 -0.21 -15.05 -6.27
CA ASN A 115 -1.28 -15.05 -7.27
C ASN A 115 -1.64 -13.65 -7.81
N GLY A 116 -0.78 -12.65 -7.61
CA GLY A 116 -0.91 -11.32 -8.20
C GLY A 116 -1.70 -10.31 -7.38
N ALA A 117 -2.11 -10.64 -6.15
CA ALA A 117 -2.61 -9.66 -5.19
C ALA A 117 -1.49 -8.75 -4.69
N VAL A 118 -1.88 -7.65 -4.06
CA VAL A 118 -0.99 -6.77 -3.30
C VAL A 118 -1.49 -6.63 -1.87
N ALA A 119 -0.69 -6.07 -0.96
CA ALA A 119 -1.18 -5.79 0.39
C ALA A 119 -0.72 -4.42 0.89
N ILE A 120 -1.61 -3.72 1.58
CA ILE A 120 -1.25 -2.57 2.40
C ILE A 120 -0.71 -3.12 3.71
N VAL A 121 0.50 -2.72 4.07
CA VAL A 121 1.16 -3.11 5.31
C VAL A 121 1.43 -1.87 6.14
N LYS A 122 0.93 -1.84 7.38
CA LYS A 122 1.31 -0.81 8.36
C LYS A 122 2.54 -1.28 9.12
N LEU A 123 3.58 -0.48 9.09
CA LEU A 123 4.88 -0.77 9.66
C LEU A 123 5.42 0.44 10.43
N TYR A 124 6.55 0.28 11.09
CA TYR A 124 7.27 1.36 11.75
C TYR A 124 8.34 1.95 10.80
N GLN A 125 8.39 3.27 10.71
CA GLN A 125 9.46 4.04 10.06
C GLN A 125 9.56 5.40 10.78
N ASP A 126 10.28 5.42 11.92
CA ASP A 126 10.25 6.51 12.90
C ASP A 126 8.84 6.86 13.44
N CYS A 127 7.81 6.58 12.70
CA CYS A 127 6.40 6.69 13.03
C CYS A 127 5.61 5.54 12.42
N ASP A 128 4.29 5.54 12.62
CA ASP A 128 3.37 4.66 11.91
C ASP A 128 3.36 5.01 10.43
N HIS A 129 3.65 4.04 9.58
CA HIS A 129 3.79 4.22 8.14
C HIS A 129 3.09 3.12 7.35
N TYR A 130 2.58 3.44 6.15
CA TYR A 130 1.95 2.49 5.25
C TYR A 130 2.78 2.31 3.99
N CYS A 131 3.05 1.05 3.63
CA CYS A 131 3.69 0.66 2.38
C CYS A 131 2.83 -0.35 1.62
N LEU A 132 3.02 -0.40 0.31
CA LEU A 132 2.40 -1.38 -0.56
C LEU A 132 3.33 -2.58 -0.78
N LEU A 133 2.94 -3.74 -0.28
CA LEU A 133 3.62 -5.01 -0.56
C LEU A 133 3.16 -5.53 -1.92
N THR A 134 4.10 -5.72 -2.84
CA THR A 134 3.81 -6.15 -4.22
C THR A 134 4.37 -7.53 -4.57
N LYS A 135 5.41 -7.97 -3.85
CA LYS A 135 6.04 -9.28 -4.09
C LYS A 135 6.66 -9.83 -2.82
N LEU A 136 6.68 -11.15 -2.72
CA LEU A 136 7.39 -11.91 -1.68
C LEU A 136 8.22 -13.01 -2.34
N ASP A 137 9.42 -13.23 -1.83
CA ASP A 137 10.19 -14.45 -2.06
C ASP A 137 10.48 -15.19 -0.73
N GLU A 138 11.44 -16.08 -0.69
CA GLU A 138 11.76 -16.86 0.50
C GLU A 138 12.31 -15.98 1.63
N GLU A 139 13.16 -14.99 1.32
CA GLU A 139 13.92 -14.20 2.28
C GLU A 139 13.44 -12.75 2.39
N TYR A 140 12.88 -12.20 1.30
CA TYR A 140 12.61 -10.76 1.17
C TYR A 140 11.14 -10.45 0.86
N ALA A 141 10.73 -9.27 1.32
CA ALA A 141 9.53 -8.58 0.91
C ALA A 141 9.90 -7.39 0.01
N TYR A 142 9.15 -7.19 -1.05
CA TYR A 142 9.31 -6.09 -1.99
C TYR A 142 8.15 -5.12 -1.82
N LEU A 143 8.48 -3.91 -1.39
CA LEU A 143 7.51 -2.89 -1.02
C LEU A 143 7.63 -1.68 -1.94
N PHE A 144 6.52 -1.05 -2.25
CA PHE A 144 6.53 0.35 -2.68
C PHE A 144 6.24 1.22 -1.46
N ASP A 145 7.27 1.91 -1.01
CA ASP A 145 7.21 2.90 0.05
C ASP A 145 6.88 4.25 -0.59
N PRO A 146 5.74 4.89 -0.25
CA PRO A 146 5.41 6.18 -0.80
C PRO A 146 6.31 7.31 -0.30
N TYR A 147 7.10 7.10 0.76
CA TYR A 147 8.05 8.09 1.23
C TYR A 147 9.34 8.05 0.41
N TYR A 148 9.67 9.17 -0.25
CA TYR A 148 10.87 9.25 -1.08
C TYR A 148 12.11 9.38 -0.23
N LEU A 149 13.06 8.48 -0.41
CA LEU A 149 14.39 8.53 0.23
C LEU A 149 15.52 8.51 -0.80
N ASN A 150 16.64 9.10 -0.44
CA ASN A 150 17.86 8.99 -1.24
C ASN A 150 18.35 7.54 -1.27
N ILE A 151 18.99 7.14 -2.37
CA ILE A 151 19.42 5.75 -2.59
C ILE A 151 20.33 5.22 -1.48
N ASN A 152 21.13 6.08 -0.89
CA ASN A 152 22.15 5.74 0.10
C ASN A 152 21.64 5.80 1.55
N TYR A 153 20.35 6.02 1.76
CA TYR A 153 19.82 6.21 3.13
C TYR A 153 20.03 4.98 4.01
N TYR A 154 19.94 3.79 3.43
CA TYR A 154 20.12 2.51 4.13
C TYR A 154 21.42 1.76 3.77
N ASP A 155 22.45 2.42 3.23
CA ASP A 155 23.70 1.78 2.80
C ASP A 155 24.40 0.96 3.90
N ASN A 156 24.18 1.29 5.16
CA ASN A 156 24.73 0.56 6.31
C ASN A 156 23.76 -0.46 6.92
N ASP A 157 22.58 -0.64 6.34
CA ASP A 157 21.58 -1.60 6.82
C ASP A 157 21.43 -2.77 5.83
N LYS A 158 22.01 -3.91 6.17
CA LYS A 158 22.00 -5.12 5.33
C LYS A 158 20.61 -5.72 5.08
N ASP A 159 19.61 -5.32 5.87
CA ASP A 159 18.25 -5.85 5.79
C ASP A 159 17.35 -5.03 4.87
N ILE A 160 17.80 -3.83 4.43
CA ILE A 160 17.01 -2.90 3.64
C ILE A 160 17.81 -2.40 2.43
N GLU A 161 17.21 -2.50 1.25
CA GLU A 161 17.79 -1.99 0.00
C GLU A 161 16.77 -1.06 -0.69
N ILE A 162 17.24 0.14 -1.12
CA ILE A 162 16.45 1.07 -1.93
C ILE A 162 16.64 0.74 -3.40
N ILE A 163 15.53 0.57 -4.13
CA ILE A 163 15.50 0.22 -5.55
C ILE A 163 14.86 1.35 -6.34
N LYS A 164 15.49 1.82 -7.40
CA LYS A 164 15.00 2.98 -8.19
C LYS A 164 14.55 2.65 -9.61
N ASP A 165 14.86 1.46 -10.10
CA ASP A 165 14.59 1.06 -11.50
C ASP A 165 13.28 0.28 -11.67
N LYS A 166 12.42 0.21 -10.63
CA LYS A 166 11.14 -0.50 -10.62
C LYS A 166 9.93 0.40 -10.26
N PRO A 167 9.74 1.54 -10.94
CA PRO A 167 8.74 2.53 -10.53
C PRO A 167 7.28 2.03 -10.62
N PHE A 168 7.04 0.91 -11.27
CA PHE A 168 5.71 0.30 -11.44
C PHE A 168 5.44 -0.85 -10.46
N GLU A 169 6.44 -1.22 -9.65
CA GLU A 169 6.36 -2.43 -8.85
C GLU A 169 6.72 -2.19 -7.38
N TYR A 170 7.96 -1.79 -7.11
CA TYR A 170 8.49 -1.59 -5.75
C TYR A 170 9.72 -0.68 -5.76
N ASN A 171 10.01 -0.10 -4.60
CA ASN A 171 11.19 0.74 -4.41
C ASN A 171 12.01 0.38 -3.15
N ARG A 172 11.58 -0.68 -2.42
CA ARG A 172 12.28 -1.25 -1.26
C ARG A 172 12.31 -2.76 -1.36
N LYS A 173 13.46 -3.34 -1.00
CA LYS A 173 13.62 -4.76 -0.72
C LYS A 173 14.01 -4.89 0.74
N VAL A 174 13.22 -5.60 1.53
CA VAL A 174 13.35 -5.68 2.98
C VAL A 174 13.39 -7.13 3.42
N ALA A 175 14.36 -7.50 4.25
CA ALA A 175 14.44 -8.86 4.79
C ALA A 175 13.20 -9.15 5.65
N LYS A 176 12.57 -10.31 5.47
CA LYS A 176 11.38 -10.72 6.24
C LYS A 176 11.64 -10.77 7.73
N VAL A 177 12.86 -11.16 8.14
CA VAL A 177 13.27 -11.16 9.56
C VAL A 177 13.27 -9.76 10.17
N ARG A 178 13.49 -8.71 9.37
CA ARG A 178 13.36 -7.32 9.79
C ARG A 178 11.89 -6.96 10.01
N MET A 179 11.02 -7.36 9.11
CA MET A 179 9.59 -7.04 9.16
C MET A 179 8.88 -7.72 10.35
N ASP A 180 9.21 -8.96 10.65
CA ASP A 180 8.68 -9.71 11.81
C ASP A 180 9.48 -9.48 13.11
N SER A 181 10.44 -8.54 13.10
CA SER A 181 11.22 -8.21 14.31
C SER A 181 10.32 -7.69 15.43
N LYS A 182 10.55 -8.19 16.64
CA LYS A 182 9.88 -7.69 17.85
C LYS A 182 10.46 -6.37 18.36
N SER A 183 11.57 -5.92 17.81
CA SER A 183 12.18 -4.64 18.13
C SER A 183 11.66 -3.54 17.22
N LYS A 184 11.51 -2.33 17.77
CA LYS A 184 11.08 -1.14 17.03
C LYS A 184 12.21 -0.68 16.12
N LYS A 185 12.17 -1.12 14.88
CA LYS A 185 13.13 -0.78 13.81
C LYS A 185 12.37 -0.46 12.55
N ASP A 186 12.97 0.31 11.66
CA ASP A 186 12.39 0.61 10.36
C ASP A 186 11.94 -0.67 9.64
N PHE A 187 10.75 -0.60 9.08
CA PHE A 187 10.02 -1.69 8.42
C PHE A 187 9.55 -2.83 9.33
N SER A 188 9.66 -2.73 10.68
CA SER A 188 9.05 -3.74 11.56
C SER A 188 7.52 -3.57 11.65
N ILE A 189 6.77 -4.68 11.57
CA ILE A 189 5.31 -4.71 11.62
C ILE A 189 4.82 -4.90 13.07
N VAL A 190 5.43 -5.82 13.79
CA VAL A 190 4.92 -6.41 15.04
C VAL A 190 4.97 -5.48 16.25
N THR A 191 5.71 -4.38 16.18
CA THR A 191 5.83 -3.42 17.29
C THR A 191 4.72 -2.38 17.31
N ASN A 192 3.85 -2.39 16.32
CA ASN A 192 2.77 -1.44 16.19
C ASN A 192 1.49 -2.00 16.84
N LYS A 193 0.94 -1.30 17.86
CA LYS A 193 -0.32 -1.69 18.52
C LYS A 193 -1.50 -1.76 17.54
N ASP A 194 -1.42 -0.98 16.47
CA ASP A 194 -2.41 -0.92 15.40
C ASP A 194 -1.88 -1.58 14.10
N ALA A 195 -1.06 -2.63 14.23
CA ALA A 195 -0.59 -3.38 13.08
C ALA A 195 -1.77 -3.85 12.23
N VAL A 196 -1.63 -3.70 10.92
CA VAL A 196 -2.62 -4.18 9.94
C VAL A 196 -1.93 -4.61 8.67
N ILE A 197 -2.44 -5.69 8.08
CA ILE A 197 -2.15 -6.11 6.72
C ILE A 197 -3.50 -6.30 6.02
N ILE A 198 -3.72 -5.56 4.93
CA ILE A 198 -4.93 -5.67 4.12
C ILE A 198 -4.52 -6.15 2.73
N VAL A 199 -4.94 -7.36 2.39
CA VAL A 199 -4.74 -7.94 1.06
C VAL A 199 -5.78 -7.37 0.10
N ILE A 200 -5.34 -6.91 -1.07
CA ILE A 200 -6.20 -6.38 -2.13
C ILE A 200 -5.93 -7.18 -3.40
N GLU A 201 -6.99 -7.73 -3.96
CA GLU A 201 -6.92 -8.55 -5.17
C GLU A 201 -7.91 -8.06 -6.23
N LYS A 202 -7.55 -8.19 -7.49
CA LYS A 202 -8.45 -8.03 -8.62
C LYS A 202 -9.19 -9.36 -8.83
N LEU A 203 -10.53 -9.32 -8.89
CA LEU A 203 -11.39 -10.48 -9.14
C LEU A 203 -11.55 -10.77 -10.65
#